data_1d09a0a413b43750c5529babf2d80d73
#
_entry.id   1d09a0a413b43750c5529babf2d80d73
#
_cell.length_a   1.000
_cell.length_b   1.000
_cell.length_c   1.000
_cell.angle_alpha   90.00
_cell.angle_beta   90.00
_cell.angle_gamma   90.00
#
_symmetry.space_group_name_H-M   'P 1'
#
loop_
_entity.id
_entity.type
_entity.pdbx_description
1 polymer ?
#
loop_
_entity_poly.entity_id
_entity_poly.type
_entity_poly.pdbx_seq_one_letter_code
_entity_poly.pdbx_strand_id
1 'polypeptide(L)'
;MSIGVIIAGFRGKMGQAACQMVMADPELELLAVLDPSESSKMWQGVPVFNDKVDLIGFSADVWVDFTTPAVAYENTRFALENGFAPVVGT
;
A
#
# COMPACT_ATOMS: atom_id res chain seq x y z
N MET A 1 13.20 -12.56 -8.97
CA MET A 1 11.79 -12.60 -8.53
C MET A 1 11.55 -11.45 -7.57
N SER A 2 10.54 -10.64 -7.80
CA SER A 2 10.26 -9.49 -6.95
C SER A 2 9.03 -9.74 -6.08
N ILE A 3 9.01 -9.05 -4.93
CA ILE A 3 7.87 -9.09 -4.01
C ILE A 3 7.02 -7.88 -4.30
N GLY A 4 5.75 -8.10 -4.61
CA GLY A 4 4.80 -7.02 -4.92
C GLY A 4 4.26 -6.39 -3.65
N VAL A 5 4.35 -5.07 -3.55
CA VAL A 5 4.01 -4.30 -2.36
C VAL A 5 2.93 -3.27 -2.66
N ILE A 6 1.94 -3.19 -1.77
CA ILE A 6 0.95 -2.11 -1.72
C ILE A 6 1.26 -1.30 -0.47
N ILE A 7 1.27 0.03 -0.57
CA ILE A 7 1.47 0.89 0.60
C ILE A 7 0.23 1.75 0.81
N ALA A 8 -0.41 1.59 1.98
CA ALA A 8 -1.55 2.39 2.40
C ALA A 8 -1.06 3.52 3.31
N GLY A 9 -1.62 4.72 3.12
CA GLY A 9 -1.17 5.91 3.84
C GLY A 9 0.12 6.47 3.25
N PHE A 10 0.27 6.37 1.94
CA PHE A 10 1.54 6.71 1.28
C PHE A 10 1.86 8.21 1.29
N ARG A 11 0.86 9.06 1.49
CA ARG A 11 1.07 10.52 1.50
C ARG A 11 1.66 11.02 2.81
N GLY A 12 1.57 10.23 3.87
CA GLY A 12 2.17 10.57 5.14
C GLY A 12 3.69 10.47 5.08
N LYS A 13 4.37 11.05 6.07
CA LYS A 13 5.83 11.09 6.10
C LYS A 13 6.45 9.69 6.07
N MET A 14 5.94 8.80 6.92
CA MET A 14 6.44 7.42 6.98
C MET A 14 6.08 6.65 5.72
N GLY A 15 4.88 6.88 5.19
CA GLY A 15 4.44 6.22 3.96
C GLY A 15 5.31 6.59 2.78
N GLN A 16 5.68 7.87 2.64
CA GLN A 16 6.56 8.30 1.56
C GLN A 16 7.96 7.73 1.70
N ALA A 17 8.49 7.68 2.93
CA ALA A 17 9.79 7.07 3.17
C ALA A 17 9.79 5.59 2.79
N ALA A 18 8.71 4.88 3.13
CA ALA A 18 8.56 3.47 2.77
C ALA A 18 8.49 3.29 1.25
N CYS A 19 7.78 4.17 0.55
CA CYS A 19 7.72 4.13 -0.91
C CYS A 19 9.11 4.26 -1.52
N GLN A 20 9.92 5.20 -1.02
CA GLN A 20 11.27 5.39 -1.53
C GLN A 20 12.14 4.15 -1.28
N MET A 21 12.02 3.54 -0.11
CA MET A 21 12.75 2.31 0.20
C MET A 21 12.39 1.18 -0.75
N VAL A 22 11.10 0.98 -0.98
CA VAL A 22 10.63 -0.09 -1.85
C VAL A 22 11.09 0.14 -3.29
N MET A 23 10.99 1.39 -3.77
CA MET A 23 11.40 1.73 -5.14
C MET A 23 12.90 1.58 -5.35
N ALA A 24 13.70 1.72 -4.29
CA ALA A 24 15.16 1.59 -4.37
C ALA A 24 15.65 0.15 -4.27
N ASP A 25 14.81 -0.79 -3.84
CA ASP A 25 15.20 -2.17 -3.63
C ASP A 25 14.85 -3.01 -4.85
N PRO A 26 15.85 -3.64 -5.52
CA PRO A 26 15.58 -4.42 -6.74
C PRO A 26 14.76 -5.68 -6.50
N GLU A 27 14.62 -6.14 -5.25
CA GLU A 27 13.83 -7.31 -4.92
C GLU A 27 12.38 -6.98 -4.59
N LEU A 28 12.05 -5.69 -4.48
CA LEU A 28 10.70 -5.23 -4.17
C LEU A 28 10.14 -4.44 -5.34
N GLU A 29 8.82 -4.53 -5.51
CA GLU A 29 8.14 -3.78 -6.56
C GLU A 29 6.93 -3.08 -5.96
N LEU A 30 6.91 -1.74 -6.03
CA LEU A 30 5.75 -0.97 -5.57
C LEU A 30 4.67 -1.02 -6.64
N LEU A 31 3.63 -1.82 -6.39
CA LEU A 31 2.58 -2.07 -7.38
C LEU A 31 1.42 -1.10 -7.28
N ALA A 32 1.15 -0.57 -6.09
CA ALA A 32 0.05 0.35 -5.88
C ALA A 32 0.24 1.11 -4.57
N VAL A 33 -0.35 2.28 -4.49
CA VAL A 33 -0.42 3.06 -3.25
C VAL A 33 -1.86 3.45 -3.00
N LEU A 34 -2.21 3.61 -1.73
CA LEU A 34 -3.58 3.88 -1.31
C LEU A 34 -3.62 5.07 -0.35
N ASP A 35 -4.47 6.03 -0.63
CA ASP A 35 -4.77 7.12 0.29
C ASP A 35 -6.16 7.66 -0.03
N PRO A 36 -7.12 7.59 0.92
CA PRO A 36 -8.49 8.02 0.65
C PRO A 36 -8.62 9.51 0.31
N SER A 37 -7.65 10.34 0.71
CA SER A 37 -7.68 11.77 0.44
C SER A 37 -7.04 12.15 -0.89
N GLU A 38 -6.43 11.21 -1.58
CA GLU A 38 -5.70 11.51 -2.82
C GLU A 38 -6.62 11.45 -4.04
N SER A 39 -6.56 12.48 -4.87
CA SER A 39 -7.39 12.56 -6.08
C SER A 39 -6.61 12.17 -7.35
N SER A 40 -5.28 12.15 -7.30
CA SER A 40 -4.46 11.75 -8.44
C SER A 40 -4.60 10.24 -8.67
N LYS A 41 -4.50 9.82 -9.93
CA LYS A 41 -4.59 8.40 -10.27
C LYS A 41 -3.23 7.75 -10.44
N MET A 42 -2.18 8.54 -10.56
CA MET A 42 -0.81 8.04 -10.71
C MET A 42 0.13 8.88 -9.85
N TRP A 43 1.13 8.22 -9.27
CA TRP A 43 2.17 8.87 -8.50
C TRP A 43 3.50 8.19 -8.85
N GLN A 44 4.39 8.93 -9.49
CA GLN A 44 5.72 8.42 -9.92
C GLN A 44 5.62 7.09 -10.67
N GLY A 45 4.65 6.98 -11.56
CA GLY A 45 4.45 5.78 -12.37
C GLY A 45 3.72 4.66 -11.66
N VAL A 46 3.24 4.87 -10.43
CA VAL A 46 2.54 3.86 -9.65
C VAL A 46 1.06 4.21 -9.57
N PRO A 47 0.15 3.23 -9.80
CA PRO A 47 -1.28 3.49 -9.67
C PRO A 47 -1.67 3.91 -8.25
N VAL A 48 -2.54 4.91 -8.16
CA VAL A 48 -3.05 5.41 -6.88
C VAL A 48 -4.51 5.01 -6.73
N PHE A 49 -4.83 4.43 -5.59
CA PHE A 49 -6.20 4.07 -5.24
C PHE A 49 -6.66 4.92 -4.05
N ASN A 50 -7.91 5.33 -4.06
CA ASN A 50 -8.49 6.07 -2.93
C ASN A 50 -9.52 5.25 -2.16
N ASP A 51 -9.82 4.03 -2.62
CA ASP A 51 -10.73 3.13 -1.93
C ASP A 51 -10.15 1.71 -2.02
N LYS A 52 -9.99 1.06 -0.88
CA LYS A 52 -9.39 -0.29 -0.83
C LYS A 52 -10.22 -1.33 -1.57
N VAL A 53 -11.51 -1.10 -1.73
CA VAL A 53 -12.39 -2.01 -2.47
C VAL A 53 -11.90 -2.22 -3.90
N ASP A 54 -11.28 -1.20 -4.48
CA ASP A 54 -10.73 -1.28 -5.84
C ASP A 54 -9.51 -2.19 -5.93
N LEU A 55 -8.96 -2.62 -4.79
CA LEU A 55 -7.83 -3.54 -4.75
C LEU A 55 -8.25 -5.01 -4.61
N ILE A 56 -9.54 -5.30 -4.57
CA ILE A 56 -10.03 -6.67 -4.55
C ILE A 56 -9.61 -7.35 -5.86
N GLY A 57 -8.93 -8.50 -5.74
CA GLY A 57 -8.43 -9.22 -6.92
C GLY A 57 -7.10 -8.71 -7.44
N PHE A 58 -6.55 -7.65 -6.84
CA PHE A 58 -5.24 -7.12 -7.23
C PHE A 58 -4.14 -8.12 -6.85
N SER A 59 -3.16 -8.29 -7.72
CA SER A 59 -2.09 -9.27 -7.50
C SER A 59 -0.90 -8.60 -6.82
N ALA A 60 -0.76 -8.83 -5.52
CA ALA A 60 0.37 -8.33 -4.73
C ALA A 60 0.62 -9.29 -3.56
N ASP A 61 1.78 -9.18 -2.95
CA ASP A 61 2.19 -10.08 -1.87
C ASP A 61 2.01 -9.46 -0.49
N VAL A 62 2.33 -8.18 -0.36
CA VAL A 62 2.43 -7.51 0.94
C VAL A 62 1.65 -6.19 0.92
N TRP A 63 0.96 -5.93 2.03
CA TRP A 63 0.25 -4.68 2.28
C TRP A 63 0.93 -4.00 3.46
N VAL A 64 1.60 -2.87 3.23
CA VAL A 64 2.25 -2.09 4.30
C VAL A 64 1.35 -0.91 4.65
N ASP A 65 1.04 -0.76 5.94
CA ASP A 65 0.05 0.20 6.39
C ASP A 65 0.64 1.25 7.32
N PHE A 66 0.55 2.51 6.91
CA PHE A 66 0.96 3.67 7.70
C PHE A 66 -0.21 4.61 7.96
N THR A 67 -1.43 4.07 8.00
CA THR A 67 -2.62 4.85 8.33
C THR A 67 -2.78 5.00 9.84
N THR A 68 -3.91 5.57 10.28
CA THR A 68 -4.19 5.68 11.72
C THR A 68 -4.52 4.30 12.29
N PRO A 69 -4.39 4.10 13.63
CA PRO A 69 -4.66 2.79 14.23
C PRO A 69 -6.04 2.21 13.91
N ALA A 70 -7.08 3.04 13.92
CA ALA A 70 -8.43 2.57 13.60
C ALA A 70 -8.56 2.10 12.16
N VAL A 71 -8.00 2.87 11.22
CA VAL A 71 -8.02 2.53 9.80
C VAL A 71 -7.11 1.33 9.53
N ALA A 72 -5.98 1.25 10.21
CA ALA A 72 -5.04 0.13 10.06
C ALA A 72 -5.69 -1.20 10.46
N TYR A 73 -6.53 -1.21 11.48
CA TYR A 73 -7.25 -2.41 11.88
C TYR A 73 -8.14 -2.92 10.74
N GLU A 74 -8.95 -2.05 10.18
CA GLU A 74 -9.84 -2.41 9.07
C GLU A 74 -9.05 -2.83 7.83
N ASN A 75 -7.96 -2.12 7.54
CA ASN A 75 -7.11 -2.43 6.39
C ASN A 75 -6.39 -3.76 6.57
N THR A 76 -5.95 -4.07 7.79
CA THR A 76 -5.31 -5.36 8.09
C THR A 76 -6.27 -6.50 7.83
N ARG A 77 -7.51 -6.35 8.30
CA ARG A 77 -8.54 -7.34 8.05
C ARG A 77 -8.80 -7.51 6.55
N PHE A 78 -8.92 -6.40 5.82
CA PHE A 78 -9.10 -6.42 4.38
C PHE A 78 -7.94 -7.14 3.69
N ALA A 79 -6.69 -6.83 4.10
CA ALA A 79 -5.51 -7.45 3.51
C ALA A 79 -5.52 -8.96 3.69
N LEU A 80 -5.81 -9.41 4.90
CA LEU A 80 -5.89 -10.84 5.19
C LEU A 80 -6.98 -11.53 4.38
N GLU A 81 -8.14 -10.90 4.25
CA GLU A 81 -9.25 -11.46 3.50
C GLU A 81 -8.99 -11.52 1.99
N ASN A 82 -8.06 -10.71 1.50
CA ASN A 82 -7.76 -10.62 0.07
C ASN A 82 -6.39 -11.18 -0.29
N GLY A 83 -5.76 -11.92 0.61
CA GLY A 83 -4.54 -12.65 0.30
C GLY A 83 -3.26 -11.85 0.36
N PHE A 84 -3.29 -10.64 0.92
CA PHE A 84 -2.09 -9.84 1.14
C PHE A 84 -1.54 -10.08 2.54
N ALA A 85 -0.22 -10.16 2.69
CA ALA A 85 0.42 -10.25 4.00
C ALA A 85 0.54 -8.85 4.60
N PRO A 86 -0.16 -8.53 5.71
CA PRO A 86 -0.12 -7.18 6.25
C PRO A 86 1.11 -6.92 7.11
N VAL A 87 1.66 -5.71 6.95
CA VAL A 87 2.72 -5.18 7.80
C VAL A 87 2.25 -3.80 8.25
N VAL A 88 2.07 -3.63 9.55
CA VAL A 88 1.52 -2.39 10.12
C VAL A 88 2.63 -1.57 10.77
N GLY A 89 2.80 -0.33 10.29
CA GLY A 89 3.85 0.57 10.76
C GLY A 89 3.36 1.72 11.63
N THR A 90 2.15 1.62 12.17
CA THR A 90 1.59 2.67 13.04
C THR A 90 1.85 2.42 14.51
#